data_e34498bf1a4905321de4905ed62f573e
#
_entry.id   e34498bf1a4905321de4905ed62f573e
#
_cell.length_a   1.000
_cell.length_b   1.000
_cell.length_c   1.000
_cell.angle_alpha   90.00
_cell.angle_beta   90.00
_cell.angle_gamma   90.00
#
_symmetry.space_group_name_H-M   'P 1'
#
loop_
_entity.id
_entity.type
_entity.pdbx_description
1 polymer ?
#
loop_
_entity_poly.entity_id
_entity_poly.type
_entity_poly.pdbx_seq_one_letter_code
_entity_poly.pdbx_strand_id
1 'polypeptide(L)'
;MHATVRSVIEAHPDAAEAVCILDTEASPEHLSRGTAQYAETMLVVVEPYYKSLETGRRMSVLGKDLGLRRVALVANKLRDDRDRAAVEEFARANGLEIAGFIPFDDGMPDAERAGAAPLDHDPDTPAVAAIGEIARSLSEGNGRA
;
A
#
# COMPACT_ATOMS: atom_id res chain seq x y z
N MET A 1 -22.98 -0.84 -0.21
CA MET A 1 -21.61 -1.25 0.20
C MET A 1 -20.88 -0.21 1.07
N HIS A 2 -20.96 1.10 0.79
CA HIS A 2 -20.23 2.14 1.55
C HIS A 2 -20.69 2.33 3.01
N ALA A 3 -21.98 2.15 3.30
CA ALA A 3 -22.50 2.22 4.67
C ALA A 3 -21.94 1.13 5.60
N THR A 4 -21.67 -0.05 5.06
CA THR A 4 -21.19 -1.21 5.83
C THR A 4 -19.74 -1.03 6.29
N VAL A 5 -18.85 -0.51 5.43
CA VAL A 5 -17.44 -0.28 5.80
C VAL A 5 -17.34 0.81 6.87
N ARG A 6 -18.11 1.88 6.73
CA ARG A 6 -18.20 2.93 7.73
C ARG A 6 -18.65 2.38 9.09
N SER A 7 -19.70 1.56 9.10
CA SER A 7 -20.23 0.95 10.34
C SER A 7 -19.22 0.00 10.99
N VAL A 8 -18.40 -0.71 10.22
CA VAL A 8 -17.35 -1.59 10.76
C VAL A 8 -16.26 -0.77 11.43
N ILE A 9 -15.82 0.32 10.81
CA ILE A 9 -14.80 1.22 11.38
C ILE A 9 -15.33 1.91 12.64
N GLU A 10 -16.58 2.38 12.62
CA GLU A 10 -17.24 3.03 13.78
C GLU A 10 -17.56 2.05 14.93
N ALA A 11 -17.75 0.76 14.64
CA ALA A 11 -18.13 -0.25 15.65
C ALA A 11 -16.94 -0.81 16.46
N HIS A 12 -15.69 -0.49 16.10
CA HIS A 12 -14.50 -0.99 16.80
C HIS A 12 -13.60 0.13 17.34
N PRO A 13 -14.13 1.08 18.13
CA PRO A 13 -13.32 2.20 18.64
C PRO A 13 -12.29 1.79 19.70
N ASP A 14 -12.44 0.62 20.32
CA ASP A 14 -11.68 0.24 21.52
C ASP A 14 -10.57 -0.79 21.31
N ALA A 15 -10.33 -1.21 20.07
CA ALA A 15 -9.19 -2.09 19.78
C ALA A 15 -7.95 -1.23 19.54
N ALA A 16 -7.32 -0.75 20.59
CA ALA A 16 -6.07 0.05 20.54
C ALA A 16 -4.91 -0.66 19.81
N GLU A 17 -5.09 -1.92 19.46
CA GLU A 17 -4.14 -2.76 18.73
C GLU A 17 -4.69 -3.29 17.39
N ALA A 18 -5.92 -2.93 16.99
CA ALA A 18 -6.52 -3.43 15.77
C ALA A 18 -6.03 -2.62 14.55
N VAL A 19 -5.46 -3.31 13.57
CA VAL A 19 -5.14 -2.75 12.26
C VAL A 19 -6.26 -3.08 11.29
N CYS A 20 -6.86 -2.05 10.68
CA CYS A 20 -7.86 -2.22 9.65
C CYS A 20 -7.23 -1.95 8.28
N ILE A 21 -7.25 -2.93 7.39
CA ILE A 21 -6.78 -2.78 6.01
C ILE A 21 -8.00 -2.70 5.10
N LEU A 22 -8.11 -1.60 4.37
CA LEU A 22 -9.13 -1.40 3.35
C LEU A 22 -8.50 -1.63 1.98
N ASP A 23 -8.79 -2.78 1.37
CA ASP A 23 -8.39 -3.06 -0.01
C ASP A 23 -9.35 -2.37 -0.98
N THR A 24 -8.82 -1.52 -1.85
CA THR A 24 -9.62 -0.73 -2.79
C THR A 24 -9.02 -0.78 -4.19
N GLU A 25 -9.89 -0.76 -5.19
CA GLU A 25 -9.43 -0.51 -6.56
C GLU A 25 -8.81 0.89 -6.68
N ALA A 26 -7.76 1.02 -7.49
CA ALA A 26 -7.08 2.28 -7.79
C ALA A 26 -7.95 3.20 -8.68
N SER A 27 -9.10 3.61 -8.17
CA SER A 27 -10.08 4.46 -8.85
C SER A 27 -10.35 5.72 -8.03
N PRO A 28 -10.28 6.91 -8.66
CA PRO A 28 -10.62 8.18 -8.01
C PRO A 28 -12.03 8.20 -7.43
N GLU A 29 -12.96 7.44 -8.03
CA GLU A 29 -14.36 7.38 -7.58
C GLU A 29 -14.49 6.67 -6.23
N HIS A 30 -13.68 5.67 -5.95
CA HIS A 30 -13.69 4.94 -4.69
C HIS A 30 -13.12 5.79 -3.55
N LEU A 31 -12.08 6.56 -3.81
CA LEU A 31 -11.49 7.49 -2.83
C LEU A 31 -12.43 8.68 -2.52
N SER A 32 -13.11 9.23 -3.53
CA SER A 32 -13.95 10.42 -3.36
C SER A 32 -15.25 10.18 -2.58
N ARG A 33 -15.68 8.94 -2.40
CA ARG A 33 -16.96 8.59 -1.74
C ARG A 33 -16.90 8.51 -0.20
N GLY A 34 -15.87 9.07 0.42
CA GLY A 34 -15.85 9.28 1.86
C GLY A 34 -15.36 8.10 2.72
N THR A 35 -14.99 6.97 2.10
CA THR A 35 -14.49 5.80 2.84
C THR A 35 -13.03 5.99 3.25
N ALA A 36 -12.24 6.65 2.40
CA ALA A 36 -10.81 6.88 2.61
C ALA A 36 -10.51 7.95 3.69
N GLN A 37 -11.45 8.85 3.99
CA GLN A 37 -11.24 9.91 4.98
C GLN A 37 -10.99 9.42 6.41
N TYR A 38 -11.29 8.14 6.69
CA TYR A 38 -11.07 7.51 7.98
C TYR A 38 -9.75 6.73 8.04
N ALA A 39 -9.04 6.60 6.92
CA ALA A 39 -7.74 5.96 6.89
C ALA A 39 -6.65 6.93 7.38
N GLU A 40 -5.75 6.48 8.20
CA GLU A 40 -4.60 7.25 8.65
C GLU A 40 -3.50 7.29 7.59
N THR A 41 -3.31 6.17 6.90
CA THR A 41 -2.29 5.99 5.88
C THR A 41 -2.90 5.39 4.62
N MET A 42 -2.55 5.94 3.47
CA MET A 42 -2.84 5.39 2.16
C MET A 42 -1.56 4.86 1.52
N LEU A 43 -1.54 3.59 1.21
CA LEU A 43 -0.47 2.96 0.44
C LEU A 43 -0.89 2.87 -1.01
N VAL A 44 -0.12 3.50 -1.88
CA VAL A 44 -0.34 3.47 -3.33
C VAL A 44 0.63 2.48 -3.94
N VAL A 45 0.14 1.31 -4.33
CA VAL A 45 0.96 0.27 -4.94
C VAL A 45 1.22 0.60 -6.41
N VAL A 46 2.50 0.64 -6.79
CA VAL A 46 2.94 0.96 -8.15
C VAL A 46 3.97 -0.06 -8.64
N GLU A 47 4.05 -0.23 -9.95
CA GLU A 47 5.09 -1.02 -10.61
C GLU A 47 6.10 -0.08 -11.31
N PRO A 48 7.35 -0.51 -11.60
CA PRO A 48 8.44 0.36 -12.06
C PRO A 48 8.34 0.73 -13.55
N TYR A 49 7.16 1.13 -14.01
CA TYR A 49 6.97 1.65 -15.38
C TYR A 49 6.11 2.93 -15.37
N TYR A 50 6.35 3.78 -16.35
CA TYR A 50 5.84 5.15 -16.39
C TYR A 50 4.32 5.29 -16.12
N LYS A 51 3.47 4.45 -16.75
CA LYS A 51 2.02 4.54 -16.56
C LYS A 51 1.61 4.28 -15.11
N SER A 52 2.24 3.28 -14.47
CA SER A 52 1.95 2.95 -13.08
C SER A 52 2.40 4.05 -12.15
N LEU A 53 3.61 4.56 -12.33
CA LEU A 53 4.17 5.66 -11.55
C LEU A 53 3.33 6.93 -11.67
N GLU A 54 2.92 7.29 -12.89
CA GLU A 54 2.08 8.47 -13.12
C GLU A 54 0.68 8.32 -12.51
N THR A 55 0.10 7.10 -12.56
CA THR A 55 -1.16 6.80 -11.85
C THR A 55 -0.95 6.94 -10.34
N GLY A 56 0.14 6.40 -9.81
CA GLY A 56 0.51 6.52 -8.40
C GLY A 56 0.64 7.97 -7.96
N ARG A 57 1.28 8.82 -8.77
CA ARG A 57 1.38 10.26 -8.52
C ARG A 57 0.01 10.92 -8.41
N ARG A 58 -0.90 10.65 -9.37
CA ARG A 58 -2.26 11.21 -9.36
C ARG A 58 -3.05 10.76 -8.15
N MET A 59 -2.95 9.47 -7.79
CA MET A 59 -3.60 8.93 -6.60
C MET A 59 -3.03 9.55 -5.31
N SER A 60 -1.73 9.80 -5.26
CA SER A 60 -1.09 10.46 -4.12
C SER A 60 -1.53 11.90 -3.95
N VAL A 61 -1.70 12.65 -5.04
CA VAL A 61 -2.24 14.01 -5.01
C VAL A 61 -3.68 13.97 -4.50
N LEU A 62 -4.51 13.09 -5.05
CA LEU A 62 -5.90 12.96 -4.63
C LEU A 62 -6.01 12.58 -3.14
N GLY A 63 -5.19 11.66 -2.65
CA GLY A 63 -5.17 11.28 -1.24
C GLY A 63 -4.84 12.46 -0.33
N LYS A 64 -3.87 13.30 -0.72
CA LYS A 64 -3.53 14.54 0.00
C LYS A 64 -4.68 15.56 -0.04
N ASP A 65 -5.31 15.74 -1.18
CA ASP A 65 -6.46 16.65 -1.35
C ASP A 65 -7.67 16.23 -0.50
N LEU A 66 -7.83 14.92 -0.26
CA LEU A 66 -8.84 14.36 0.63
C LEU A 66 -8.48 14.47 2.12
N GLY A 67 -7.30 15.00 2.45
CA GLY A 67 -6.88 15.24 3.83
C GLY A 67 -6.28 14.03 4.53
N LEU A 68 -5.84 13.00 3.80
CA LEU A 68 -5.15 11.86 4.39
C LEU A 68 -3.82 12.31 5.00
N ARG A 69 -3.55 11.85 6.23
CA ARG A 69 -2.36 12.26 7.00
C ARG A 69 -1.07 11.79 6.35
N ARG A 70 -1.07 10.58 5.80
CA ARG A 70 0.08 9.97 5.15
C ARG A 70 -0.34 9.31 3.85
N VAL A 71 0.40 9.58 2.79
CA VAL A 71 0.25 8.93 1.49
C VAL A 71 1.63 8.54 1.01
N ALA A 72 1.88 7.24 0.84
CA ALA A 72 3.17 6.71 0.44
C ALA A 72 3.05 5.66 -0.67
N LEU A 73 4.07 5.59 -1.52
CA LEU A 73 4.19 4.58 -2.56
C LEU A 73 4.72 3.27 -1.97
N VAL A 74 4.20 2.16 -2.45
CA VAL A 74 4.80 0.83 -2.33
C VAL A 74 5.17 0.39 -3.74
N ALA A 75 6.47 0.29 -4.01
CA ALA A 75 6.96 -0.16 -5.32
C ALA A 75 6.98 -1.68 -5.36
N ASN A 76 6.21 -2.26 -6.27
CA ASN A 76 6.00 -3.70 -6.38
C ASN A 76 6.61 -4.28 -7.64
N LYS A 77 6.99 -5.56 -7.59
CA LYS A 77 7.54 -6.35 -8.71
C LYS A 77 8.84 -5.79 -9.29
N LEU A 78 9.72 -5.28 -8.45
CA LEU A 78 11.04 -4.82 -8.87
C LEU A 78 11.92 -6.00 -9.26
N ARG A 79 12.55 -5.94 -10.43
CA ARG A 79 13.38 -7.02 -10.95
C ARG A 79 14.88 -6.79 -10.69
N ASP A 80 15.29 -5.53 -10.67
CA ASP A 80 16.70 -5.14 -10.54
C ASP A 80 16.85 -3.74 -9.94
N ASP A 81 18.11 -3.32 -9.79
CA ASP A 81 18.46 -2.00 -9.26
C ASP A 81 18.03 -0.84 -10.18
N ARG A 82 17.82 -1.07 -11.48
CA ARG A 82 17.34 -0.05 -12.41
C ARG A 82 15.89 0.26 -12.17
N ASP A 83 15.08 -0.77 -11.90
CA ASP A 83 13.67 -0.61 -11.50
C ASP A 83 13.59 0.24 -10.24
N ARG A 84 14.41 -0.10 -9.24
CA ARG A 84 14.48 0.64 -7.98
C ARG A 84 14.87 2.11 -8.21
N ALA A 85 15.95 2.34 -8.95
CA ALA A 85 16.43 3.68 -9.25
C ALA A 85 15.38 4.52 -9.99
N ALA A 86 14.64 3.93 -10.93
CA ALA A 86 13.58 4.60 -11.67
C ALA A 86 12.44 5.06 -10.75
N VAL A 87 12.02 4.21 -9.81
CA VAL A 87 11.00 4.58 -8.82
C VAL A 87 11.49 5.67 -7.89
N GLU A 88 12.72 5.56 -7.37
CA GLU A 88 13.32 6.54 -6.46
C GLU A 88 13.47 7.91 -7.13
N GLU A 89 13.93 7.94 -8.38
CA GLU A 89 14.05 9.18 -9.15
C GLU A 89 12.69 9.83 -9.39
N PHE A 90 11.69 9.03 -9.81
CA PHE A 90 10.34 9.52 -10.03
C PHE A 90 9.72 10.07 -8.74
N ALA A 91 9.83 9.33 -7.64
CA ALA A 91 9.30 9.75 -6.35
C ALA A 91 9.95 11.05 -5.87
N ARG A 92 11.27 11.16 -5.96
CA ARG A 92 12.02 12.37 -5.62
C ARG A 92 11.59 13.56 -6.46
N ALA A 93 11.48 13.38 -7.78
CA ALA A 93 11.09 14.46 -8.71
C ALA A 93 9.66 14.98 -8.45
N ASN A 94 8.79 14.16 -7.85
CA ASN A 94 7.40 14.49 -7.59
C ASN A 94 7.07 14.71 -6.09
N GLY A 95 8.07 14.69 -5.20
CA GLY A 95 7.86 14.89 -3.76
C GLY A 95 6.98 13.81 -3.12
N LEU A 96 7.15 12.55 -3.55
CA LEU A 96 6.39 11.41 -3.06
C LEU A 96 7.22 10.62 -2.06
N GLU A 97 6.57 10.17 -0.99
CA GLU A 97 7.15 9.25 -0.01
C GLU A 97 7.13 7.81 -0.57
N ILE A 98 8.15 7.03 -0.26
CA ILE A 98 8.19 5.59 -0.53
C ILE A 98 8.16 4.86 0.81
N ALA A 99 7.13 4.02 1.02
CA ALA A 99 7.00 3.17 2.20
C ALA A 99 7.86 1.90 2.11
N GLY A 100 8.08 1.39 0.89
CA GLY A 100 8.92 0.21 0.70
C GLY A 100 8.96 -0.30 -0.73
N PHE A 101 9.80 -1.31 -0.92
CA PHE A 101 10.07 -1.95 -2.21
C PHE A 101 9.85 -3.45 -2.08
N ILE A 102 9.03 -4.01 -2.94
CA ILE A 102 8.73 -5.44 -3.01
C ILE A 102 9.35 -5.98 -4.28
N PRO A 103 10.30 -6.93 -4.18
CA PRO A 103 10.92 -7.52 -5.35
C PRO A 103 9.92 -8.37 -6.14
N PHE A 104 10.18 -8.56 -7.43
CA PHE A 104 9.50 -9.59 -8.20
C PHE A 104 9.87 -10.96 -7.65
N ASP A 105 8.86 -11.80 -7.45
CA ASP A 105 9.01 -13.09 -6.79
C ASP A 105 8.11 -14.13 -7.46
N ASP A 106 8.71 -15.19 -7.99
CA ASP A 106 7.98 -16.28 -8.66
C ASP A 106 7.15 -17.12 -7.67
N GLY A 107 7.45 -17.08 -6.38
CA GLY A 107 6.67 -17.73 -5.33
C GLY A 107 5.26 -17.17 -5.18
N MET A 108 5.03 -15.89 -5.54
CA MET A 108 3.70 -15.28 -5.48
C MET A 108 2.68 -15.96 -6.41
N PRO A 109 2.95 -16.15 -7.72
CA PRO A 109 2.08 -16.92 -8.60
C PRO A 109 1.94 -18.39 -8.20
N ASP A 110 2.94 -18.98 -7.58
CA ASP A 110 2.88 -20.39 -7.14
C ASP A 110 1.95 -20.55 -5.94
N ALA A 111 1.96 -19.64 -4.99
CA ALA A 111 0.99 -19.58 -3.90
C ALA A 111 -0.44 -19.44 -4.41
N GLU A 112 -0.66 -18.53 -5.38
CA GLU A 112 -1.97 -18.33 -6.01
C GLU A 112 -2.49 -19.63 -6.70
N ARG A 113 -1.63 -20.32 -7.46
CA ARG A 113 -1.98 -21.61 -8.09
C ARG A 113 -2.31 -22.69 -7.06
N ALA A 114 -1.66 -22.67 -5.92
CA ALA A 114 -1.93 -23.56 -4.80
C ALA A 114 -3.19 -23.19 -4.01
N GLY A 115 -3.80 -22.02 -4.27
CA GLY A 115 -4.93 -21.51 -3.52
C GLY A 115 -4.58 -21.15 -2.08
N ALA A 116 -3.32 -20.81 -1.81
CA ALA A 116 -2.80 -20.47 -0.49
C ALA A 116 -2.39 -19.00 -0.42
N ALA A 117 -2.45 -18.41 0.78
CA ALA A 117 -1.84 -17.10 0.98
C ALA A 117 -0.31 -17.22 0.86
N PRO A 118 0.40 -16.24 0.26
CA PRO A 118 1.85 -16.30 0.13
C PRO A 118 2.58 -16.57 1.46
N LEU A 119 2.12 -15.97 2.55
CA LEU A 119 2.68 -16.16 3.88
C LEU A 119 2.53 -17.60 4.39
N ASP A 120 1.45 -18.29 4.03
CA ASP A 120 1.19 -19.69 4.42
C ASP A 120 1.89 -20.68 3.48
N HIS A 121 2.11 -20.26 2.23
CA HIS A 121 2.76 -21.09 1.20
C HIS A 121 4.27 -21.16 1.40
N ASP A 122 4.91 -20.00 1.50
CA ASP A 122 6.35 -19.87 1.76
C ASP A 122 6.63 -18.50 2.43
N PRO A 123 6.75 -18.45 3.77
CA PRO A 123 6.96 -17.23 4.52
C PRO A 123 8.34 -16.59 4.30
N ASP A 124 9.31 -17.35 3.78
CA ASP A 124 10.70 -16.92 3.65
C ASP A 124 11.01 -16.30 2.28
N THR A 125 10.02 -16.16 1.42
CA THR A 125 10.24 -15.52 0.10
C THR A 125 10.63 -14.05 0.24
N PRO A 126 11.46 -13.52 -0.67
CA PRO A 126 11.88 -12.12 -0.64
C PRO A 126 10.73 -11.12 -0.64
N ALA A 127 9.64 -11.42 -1.36
CA ALA A 127 8.48 -10.55 -1.39
C ALA A 127 7.71 -10.55 -0.06
N VAL A 128 7.51 -11.70 0.57
CA VAL A 128 6.87 -11.81 1.89
C VAL A 128 7.69 -11.09 2.96
N ALA A 129 9.03 -11.28 2.95
CA ALA A 129 9.93 -10.59 3.86
C ALA A 129 9.81 -9.05 3.71
N ALA A 130 9.82 -8.55 2.48
CA ALA A 130 9.69 -7.11 2.19
C ALA A 130 8.33 -6.54 2.65
N ILE A 131 7.24 -7.27 2.45
CA ILE A 131 5.91 -6.90 2.95
C ILE A 131 5.92 -6.82 4.48
N GLY A 132 6.56 -7.79 5.14
CA GLY A 132 6.71 -7.80 6.60
C GLY A 132 7.49 -6.60 7.13
N GLU A 133 8.52 -6.13 6.42
CA GLU A 133 9.25 -4.90 6.76
C GLU A 133 8.38 -3.65 6.63
N ILE A 134 7.62 -3.54 5.55
CA ILE A 134 6.66 -2.44 5.36
C ILE A 134 5.64 -2.44 6.50
N ALA A 135 5.05 -3.58 6.82
CA ALA A 135 4.05 -3.69 7.90
C ALA A 135 4.62 -3.25 9.26
N ARG A 136 5.84 -3.67 9.59
CA ARG A 136 6.52 -3.25 10.83
C ARG A 136 6.76 -1.74 10.88
N SER A 137 7.23 -1.15 9.78
CA SER A 137 7.49 0.29 9.71
C SER A 137 6.21 1.14 9.89
N LEU A 138 5.08 0.64 9.40
CA LEU A 138 3.78 1.30 9.57
C LEU A 138 3.29 1.22 11.02
N SER A 139 3.46 0.08 11.68
CA SER A 139 3.06 -0.11 13.08
C SER A 139 3.89 0.77 14.03
N GLU A 140 5.18 0.91 13.80
CA GLU A 140 6.07 1.76 14.61
C GLU A 140 5.79 3.26 14.40
N GLY A 141 5.36 3.65 13.21
CA GLY A 141 4.99 5.02 12.88
C GLY A 141 3.70 5.50 13.55
N ASN A 142 2.75 4.61 13.78
CA ASN A 142 1.47 4.94 14.42
C ASN A 142 1.57 5.09 15.96
N GLY A 143 2.63 4.58 16.59
CA GLY A 143 2.82 4.66 18.04
C GLY A 143 3.40 5.99 18.55
N ARG A 144 3.61 7.00 17.69
CA ARG A 144 4.26 8.28 18.04
C ARG A 144 3.38 9.53 17.81
N ALA A 145 2.08 9.39 17.81
CA ALA A 145 1.15 10.51 17.71
C ALA A 145 0.46 10.80 19.03
#